data_62fedb7148f0574053f8906d67a3b945
#
_entry.id   62fedb7148f0574053f8906d67a3b945
#
_cell.length_a   1.000
_cell.length_b   1.000
_cell.length_c   1.000
_cell.angle_alpha   90.00
_cell.angle_beta   90.00
_cell.angle_gamma   90.00
#
_symmetry.space_group_name_H-M   'P 1'
#
loop_
_entity.id
_entity.type
_entity.pdbx_description
1 polymer ?
#
loop_
_entity_poly.entity_id
_entity_poly.type
_entity_poly.pdbx_seq_one_letter_code
_entity_poly.pdbx_strand_id
1 'polypeptide(L)'
;MDHVEIRRVDVGAVEFCRDGHVEQRLFVNFSGIGFDAEVVKATTQNVKKLRSTASYLTGLFRTLITYKNKGVFASIDGESTDAKVCTVLMCNGKYGGGGMLTAPEATLTDGLLDVLVIGDSFSDPRVWQT
;
A
#
# COMPACT_ATOMS: atom_id res chain seq x y z
N MET A 1 -13.32 0.95 -36.07
CA MET A 1 -13.58 -0.19 -35.15
C MET A 1 -12.38 -0.25 -34.20
N ASP A 2 -12.54 0.24 -33.00
CA ASP A 2 -11.48 0.21 -32.00
C ASP A 2 -11.31 -1.25 -31.55
N HIS A 3 -10.12 -1.79 -31.76
CA HIS A 3 -9.80 -3.14 -31.30
C HIS A 3 -9.64 -3.08 -29.77
N VAL A 4 -10.61 -3.66 -29.05
CA VAL A 4 -10.48 -3.87 -27.61
C VAL A 4 -9.44 -4.96 -27.37
N GLU A 5 -8.31 -4.59 -26.83
CA GLU A 5 -7.28 -5.54 -26.41
C GLU A 5 -7.59 -6.00 -24.97
N ILE A 6 -7.84 -7.29 -24.81
CA ILE A 6 -8.05 -7.90 -23.50
C ILE A 6 -6.71 -8.44 -23.00
N ARG A 7 -6.27 -8.00 -21.84
CA ARG A 7 -5.06 -8.49 -21.16
C ARG A 7 -5.43 -9.17 -19.85
N ARG A 8 -4.74 -10.27 -19.55
CA ARG A 8 -4.80 -10.88 -18.22
C ARG A 8 -3.83 -10.13 -17.31
N VAL A 9 -4.25 -9.89 -16.08
CA VAL A 9 -3.43 -9.30 -15.03
C VAL A 9 -3.55 -10.16 -13.77
N ASP A 10 -2.52 -10.13 -12.96
CA ASP A 10 -2.52 -10.78 -11.68
C ASP A 10 -3.42 -10.02 -10.68
N VAL A 11 -3.88 -10.72 -9.68
CA VAL A 11 -4.74 -10.17 -8.62
C VAL A 11 -4.18 -10.63 -7.28
N GLY A 12 -3.81 -9.67 -6.44
CA GLY A 12 -3.40 -9.96 -5.08
C GLY A 12 -4.58 -10.32 -4.19
N ALA A 13 -4.35 -11.22 -3.25
CA ALA A 13 -5.31 -11.55 -2.20
C ALA A 13 -4.71 -11.22 -0.83
N VAL A 14 -5.51 -10.61 0.04
CA VAL A 14 -5.14 -10.34 1.43
C VAL A 14 -6.16 -10.99 2.36
N GLU A 15 -5.66 -11.72 3.34
CA GLU A 15 -6.46 -12.28 4.42
C GLU A 15 -6.14 -11.54 5.73
N PHE A 16 -7.16 -11.23 6.49
CA PHE A 16 -7.04 -10.55 7.77
C PHE A 16 -8.15 -10.97 8.73
N CYS A 17 -7.88 -10.84 10.02
CA CYS A 17 -8.86 -11.11 11.05
C CYS A 17 -9.58 -9.82 11.44
N ARG A 18 -10.92 -9.83 11.41
CA ARG A 18 -11.79 -8.78 11.92
C ARG A 18 -12.85 -9.37 12.83
N ASP A 19 -12.95 -8.86 14.04
CA ASP A 19 -13.95 -9.28 15.03
C ASP A 19 -13.99 -10.82 15.23
N GLY A 20 -12.82 -11.49 15.19
CA GLY A 20 -12.67 -12.92 15.33
C GLY A 20 -12.98 -13.76 14.08
N HIS A 21 -13.30 -13.13 12.96
CA HIS A 21 -13.56 -13.77 11.68
C HIS A 21 -12.45 -13.48 10.69
N VAL A 22 -12.06 -14.49 9.90
CA VAL A 22 -11.13 -14.31 8.79
C VAL A 22 -11.90 -13.78 7.59
N GLU A 23 -11.46 -12.64 7.09
CA GLU A 23 -11.96 -12.04 5.86
C GLU A 23 -10.87 -12.03 4.78
N GLN A 24 -11.28 -12.22 3.54
CA GLN A 24 -10.40 -12.09 2.38
C GLN A 24 -10.85 -10.92 1.51
N ARG A 25 -9.88 -10.18 0.96
CA ARG A 25 -10.10 -9.15 -0.04
C ARG A 25 -9.13 -9.32 -1.20
N LEU A 26 -9.60 -9.01 -2.39
CA LEU A 26 -8.78 -8.98 -3.58
C LEU A 26 -8.37 -7.54 -3.90
N PHE A 27 -7.18 -7.36 -4.43
CA PHE A 27 -6.70 -6.08 -4.92
C PHE A 27 -5.98 -6.24 -6.26
N VAL A 28 -6.13 -5.26 -7.13
CA VAL A 28 -5.51 -5.25 -8.47
C VAL A 28 -4.23 -4.43 -8.49
N ASN A 29 -4.18 -3.37 -7.69
CA ASN A 29 -3.08 -2.41 -7.71
C ASN A 29 -2.14 -2.59 -6.51
N PHE A 30 -2.60 -2.27 -5.31
CA PHE A 30 -1.82 -2.47 -4.08
C PHE A 30 -2.72 -2.65 -2.86
N SER A 31 -2.13 -3.22 -1.80
CA SER A 31 -2.69 -3.30 -0.46
C SER A 31 -1.67 -2.78 0.54
N GLY A 32 -2.10 -2.13 1.60
CA GLY A 32 -1.21 -1.49 2.56
C GLY A 32 -1.60 -1.68 4.02
N ILE A 33 -0.58 -1.67 4.88
CA ILE A 33 -0.72 -1.74 6.34
C ILE A 33 0.05 -0.57 6.95
N GLY A 34 -0.53 0.09 7.94
CA GLY A 34 0.12 1.18 8.67
C GLY A 34 -0.41 2.55 8.28
N PHE A 35 0.49 3.50 7.99
CA PHE A 35 0.16 4.87 7.64
C PHE A 35 -0.86 4.98 6.50
N ASP A 36 -0.74 4.14 5.48
CA ASP A 36 -1.66 4.10 4.34
C ASP A 36 -3.12 3.88 4.81
N ALA A 37 -3.35 2.96 5.73
CA ALA A 37 -4.68 2.71 6.30
C ALA A 37 -5.23 3.91 7.08
N GLU A 38 -4.39 4.66 7.78
CA GLU A 38 -4.79 5.89 8.49
C GLU A 38 -5.16 7.01 7.51
N VAL A 39 -4.43 7.13 6.40
CA VAL A 39 -4.75 8.08 5.32
C VAL A 39 -6.11 7.75 4.71
N VAL A 40 -6.38 6.49 4.41
CA VAL A 40 -7.68 6.05 3.87
C VAL A 40 -8.81 6.38 4.85
N LYS A 41 -8.64 6.12 6.14
CA LYS A 41 -9.64 6.48 7.15
C LYS A 41 -9.88 7.99 7.19
N ALA A 42 -8.81 8.79 7.25
CA ALA A 42 -8.90 10.24 7.31
C ALA A 42 -9.57 10.84 6.07
N THR A 43 -9.28 10.29 4.89
CA THR A 43 -9.88 10.74 3.62
C THR A 43 -11.32 10.29 3.48
N THR A 44 -11.67 9.06 3.86
CA THR A 44 -13.05 8.54 3.77
C THR A 44 -14.00 9.29 4.70
N GLN A 45 -13.55 9.68 5.89
CA GLN A 45 -14.37 10.44 6.83
C GLN A 45 -14.59 11.90 6.39
N ASN A 46 -13.72 12.44 5.55
CA ASN A 46 -13.73 13.84 5.13
C ASN A 46 -14.03 14.09 3.66
N VAL A 47 -14.50 13.09 2.92
CA VAL A 47 -14.77 13.16 1.46
C VAL A 47 -15.59 14.39 1.05
N LYS A 48 -16.53 14.86 1.89
CA LYS A 48 -17.33 16.05 1.63
C LYS A 48 -16.54 17.37 1.69
N LYS A 49 -15.36 17.39 2.33
CA LYS A 49 -14.53 18.61 2.49
C LYS A 49 -13.33 18.67 1.56
N LEU A 50 -12.92 17.56 0.97
CA LEU A 50 -11.72 17.45 0.13
C LEU A 50 -12.05 17.77 -1.33
N ARG A 51 -12.39 19.03 -1.63
CA ARG A 51 -12.67 19.48 -3.00
C ARG A 51 -11.42 19.85 -3.81
N SER A 52 -10.20 19.77 -3.24
CA SER A 52 -8.96 20.07 -3.96
C SER A 52 -7.82 19.14 -3.57
N THR A 53 -6.92 18.90 -4.52
CA THR A 53 -5.66 18.16 -4.32
C THR A 53 -4.82 18.75 -3.19
N ALA A 54 -4.83 20.06 -3.02
CA ALA A 54 -4.11 20.76 -1.96
C ALA A 54 -4.62 20.37 -0.56
N SER A 55 -5.95 20.26 -0.37
CA SER A 55 -6.53 19.83 0.91
C SER A 55 -6.18 18.35 1.23
N TYR A 56 -6.12 17.51 0.20
CA TYR A 56 -5.66 16.12 0.34
C TYR A 56 -4.20 16.06 0.80
N LEU A 57 -3.31 16.79 0.11
CA LEU A 57 -1.88 16.83 0.45
C LEU A 57 -1.64 17.39 1.85
N THR A 58 -2.35 18.43 2.25
CA THR A 58 -2.25 18.99 3.61
C THR A 58 -2.66 17.99 4.66
N GLY A 59 -3.76 17.25 4.43
CA GLY A 59 -4.21 16.17 5.32
C GLY A 59 -3.19 15.04 5.42
N LEU A 60 -2.62 14.63 4.29
CA LEU A 60 -1.58 13.63 4.21
C LEU A 60 -0.33 14.03 5.02
N PHE A 61 0.18 15.24 4.81
CA PHE A 61 1.33 15.78 5.53
C PHE A 61 1.09 15.87 7.03
N ARG A 62 -0.07 16.33 7.44
CA ARG A 62 -0.43 16.41 8.86
C ARG A 62 -0.46 15.02 9.50
N THR A 63 -1.04 14.05 8.83
CA THR A 63 -1.09 12.66 9.31
C THR A 63 0.31 12.07 9.40
N LEU A 64 1.17 12.33 8.42
CA LEU A 64 2.55 11.85 8.39
C LEU A 64 3.37 12.38 9.58
N ILE A 65 3.26 13.66 9.90
CA ILE A 65 4.00 14.30 11.03
C ILE A 65 3.55 13.73 12.38
N THR A 66 2.28 13.35 12.51
CA THR A 66 1.71 12.84 13.77
C THR A 66 1.74 11.32 13.88
N TYR A 67 2.08 10.61 12.81
CA TYR A 67 2.09 9.16 12.79
C TYR A 67 3.27 8.62 13.62
N LYS A 68 2.95 7.67 14.49
CA LYS A 68 3.97 6.94 15.26
C LYS A 68 4.20 5.58 14.61
N ASN A 69 5.44 5.35 14.21
CA ASN A 69 5.84 4.05 13.67
C ASN A 69 5.52 2.92 14.65
N LYS A 70 5.04 1.82 14.11
CA LYS A 70 4.63 0.64 14.90
C LYS A 70 5.63 -0.49 14.69
N GLY A 71 5.91 -1.23 15.77
CA GLY A 71 6.64 -2.49 15.67
C GLY A 71 5.80 -3.48 14.87
N VAL A 72 6.40 -4.06 13.85
CA VAL A 72 5.79 -5.07 12.99
C VAL A 72 6.76 -6.24 12.88
N PHE A 73 6.26 -7.42 13.17
CA PHE A 73 6.92 -8.68 12.79
C PHE A 73 6.35 -9.11 11.44
N ALA A 74 7.22 -9.26 10.46
CA ALA A 74 6.84 -9.68 9.12
C ALA A 74 7.68 -10.88 8.68
N SER A 75 7.07 -11.78 7.94
CA SER A 75 7.75 -12.86 7.23
C SER A 75 7.40 -12.75 5.76
N ILE A 76 8.42 -12.65 4.91
CA ILE A 76 8.31 -12.52 3.46
C ILE A 76 9.14 -13.64 2.87
N ASP A 77 8.51 -14.54 2.11
CA ASP A 77 9.16 -15.73 1.50
C ASP A 77 10.02 -16.58 2.46
N GLY A 78 9.57 -16.66 3.72
CA GLY A 78 10.26 -17.42 4.76
C GLY A 78 11.38 -16.63 5.50
N GLU A 79 11.72 -15.44 5.05
CA GLU A 79 12.59 -14.52 5.78
C GLU A 79 11.78 -13.67 6.75
N SER A 80 12.16 -13.69 8.02
CA SER A 80 11.45 -12.94 9.06
C SER A 80 12.24 -11.69 9.47
N THR A 81 11.51 -10.60 9.66
CA THR A 81 12.09 -9.35 10.13
C THR A 81 11.21 -8.73 11.21
N ASP A 82 11.86 -8.09 12.17
CA ASP A 82 11.21 -7.27 13.20
C ASP A 82 11.68 -5.82 13.01
N ALA A 83 10.77 -4.94 12.70
CA ALA A 83 11.09 -3.56 12.38
C ALA A 83 10.01 -2.59 12.85
N LYS A 84 10.41 -1.36 13.14
CA LYS A 84 9.47 -0.25 13.31
C LYS A 84 9.19 0.36 11.95
N VAL A 85 7.94 0.24 11.50
CA VAL A 85 7.54 0.68 10.19
C VAL A 85 6.48 1.76 10.24
N CYS A 86 6.56 2.66 9.29
CA CYS A 86 5.51 3.63 8.98
C CYS A 86 4.41 2.97 8.15
N THR A 87 4.80 2.28 7.10
CA THR A 87 3.87 1.54 6.24
C THR A 87 4.56 0.36 5.56
N VAL A 88 3.76 -0.65 5.25
CA VAL A 88 4.14 -1.77 4.36
C VAL A 88 3.11 -1.79 3.23
N LEU A 89 3.59 -1.75 1.99
CA LEU A 89 2.75 -1.84 0.80
C LEU A 89 3.10 -3.12 0.03
N MET A 90 2.11 -3.89 -0.31
CA MET A 90 2.19 -5.00 -1.25
C MET A 90 1.67 -4.49 -2.59
N CYS A 91 2.55 -4.35 -3.56
CA CYS A 91 2.29 -3.72 -4.84
C CYS A 91 2.23 -4.75 -5.98
N ASN A 92 1.12 -4.80 -6.67
CA ASN A 92 0.96 -5.50 -7.94
C ASN A 92 1.21 -4.55 -9.13
N GLY A 93 0.90 -3.27 -8.95
CA GLY A 93 1.10 -2.22 -9.94
C GLY A 93 2.12 -1.17 -9.51
N LYS A 94 2.71 -0.50 -10.51
CA LYS A 94 3.79 0.50 -10.31
C LYS A 94 3.36 1.76 -9.57
N TYR A 95 2.12 2.17 -9.72
CA TYR A 95 1.66 3.48 -9.28
C TYR A 95 0.64 3.39 -8.17
N GLY A 96 0.80 4.20 -7.14
CA GLY A 96 -0.12 4.30 -6.02
C GLY A 96 -0.39 5.76 -5.62
N GLY A 97 -1.30 5.97 -4.67
CA GLY A 97 -1.47 7.25 -3.99
C GLY A 97 -1.66 8.49 -4.87
N GLY A 98 -2.44 8.39 -5.94
CA GLY A 98 -2.69 9.52 -6.84
C GLY A 98 -1.65 9.65 -7.98
N GLY A 99 -1.02 8.57 -8.38
CA GLY A 99 -0.11 8.51 -9.51
C GLY A 99 1.38 8.57 -9.15
N MET A 100 1.73 8.40 -7.89
CA MET A 100 3.13 8.29 -7.47
C MET A 100 3.70 6.94 -7.92
N LEU A 101 4.93 6.95 -8.43
CA LEU A 101 5.67 5.74 -8.76
C LEU A 101 6.14 5.06 -7.47
N THR A 102 5.39 4.08 -7.01
CA THR A 102 5.57 3.44 -5.71
C THR A 102 6.46 2.21 -5.81
N ALA A 103 6.25 1.39 -6.82
CA ALA A 103 7.01 0.16 -7.09
C ALA A 103 7.44 0.15 -8.57
N PRO A 104 8.60 0.73 -8.91
CA PRO A 104 9.03 0.92 -10.30
C PRO A 104 9.18 -0.38 -11.09
N GLU A 105 9.56 -1.45 -10.42
CA GLU A 105 9.81 -2.76 -11.03
C GLU A 105 8.55 -3.63 -11.13
N ALA A 106 7.48 -3.29 -10.41
CA ALA A 106 6.25 -4.09 -10.38
C ALA A 106 5.69 -4.35 -11.78
N THR A 107 5.27 -5.57 -12.02
CA THR A 107 4.71 -6.02 -13.30
C THR A 107 3.42 -6.77 -13.06
N LEU A 108 2.34 -6.33 -13.68
CA LEU A 108 0.98 -6.89 -13.49
C LEU A 108 0.78 -8.32 -13.98
N THR A 109 1.81 -9.01 -14.50
CA THR A 109 1.66 -10.28 -15.23
C THR A 109 2.76 -11.29 -14.92
N ASP A 110 3.53 -11.11 -13.87
CA ASP A 110 4.65 -11.98 -13.52
C ASP A 110 4.37 -12.91 -12.33
N GLY A 111 3.18 -12.80 -11.74
CA GLY A 111 2.77 -13.60 -10.58
C GLY A 111 3.41 -13.17 -9.27
N LEU A 112 4.07 -12.00 -9.24
CA LEU A 112 4.82 -11.51 -8.08
C LEU A 112 4.16 -10.28 -7.46
N LEU A 113 4.50 -9.99 -6.22
CA LEU A 113 4.14 -8.75 -5.53
C LEU A 113 5.43 -8.07 -5.03
N ASP A 114 5.59 -6.81 -5.36
CA ASP A 114 6.67 -6.00 -4.79
C ASP A 114 6.28 -5.52 -3.38
N VAL A 115 7.10 -5.81 -2.38
CA VAL A 115 6.86 -5.38 -1.01
C VAL A 115 7.72 -4.17 -0.68
N LEU A 116 7.09 -3.02 -0.49
CA LEU A 116 7.74 -1.79 -0.08
C LEU A 116 7.55 -1.58 1.42
N VAL A 117 8.65 -1.52 2.15
CA VAL A 117 8.66 -1.24 3.59
C VAL A 117 9.26 0.12 3.84
N ILE A 118 8.49 1.02 4.46
CA ILE A 118 8.93 2.35 4.86
C ILE A 118 9.02 2.39 6.38
N GLY A 119 10.23 2.54 6.92
CA GLY A 119 10.53 2.52 8.35
C GLY A 119 10.89 3.87 8.96
N ASP A 120 11.50 3.86 10.16
CA ASP A 120 11.92 5.04 10.93
C ASP A 120 12.97 5.90 10.22
N SER A 121 13.71 5.33 9.29
CA SER A 121 14.63 6.07 8.43
C SER A 121 14.06 6.10 7.03
N PHE A 122 13.72 7.27 6.54
CA PHE A 122 13.44 7.51 5.11
C PHE A 122 14.63 7.16 4.20
N SER A 123 15.74 6.69 4.78
CA SER A 123 17.02 6.52 4.11
C SER A 123 17.21 5.17 3.43
N ASP A 124 16.35 4.20 3.65
CA ASP A 124 16.49 2.90 2.98
C ASP A 124 15.13 2.18 2.82
N PRO A 125 14.33 2.55 1.81
CA PRO A 125 13.17 1.76 1.45
C PRO A 125 13.67 0.42 0.88
N ARG A 126 13.47 -0.67 1.62
CA ARG A 126 13.75 -2.00 1.09
C ARG A 126 12.59 -2.40 0.20
N VAL A 127 12.89 -2.66 -1.06
CA VAL A 127 11.98 -3.29 -2.02
C VAL A 127 12.33 -4.78 -2.04
N TRP A 128 11.37 -5.61 -1.67
CA TRP A 128 11.47 -7.05 -1.80
C TRP A 128 10.61 -7.45 -3.00
N GLN A 129 11.20 -8.12 -3.97
CA GLN A 129 10.47 -8.78 -5.06
C GLN A 129 10.26 -10.23 -4.66
N THR A 130 9.01 -10.67 -4.62
CA THR A 130 8.63 -12.06 -4.27
C THR A 130 7.91 -12.70 -5.43
#